data_eece8f54df28affd6e50c51305b46ced
#
_entry.id   eece8f54df28affd6e50c51305b46ced
#
_cell.length_a   1.000
_cell.length_b   1.000
_cell.length_c   1.000
_cell.angle_alpha   90.00
_cell.angle_beta   90.00
_cell.angle_gamma   90.00
#
_symmetry.space_group_name_H-M   'P 1'
#
loop_
_entity.id
_entity.type
_entity.pdbx_description
1 polymer ?
#
loop_
_entity_poly.entity_id
_entity_poly.type
_entity_poly.pdbx_seq_one_letter_code
_entity_poly.pdbx_strand_id
1 'polypeptide(L)'
;MLAELKWAWLVIGLTLAFMAQPLFAVASTVEAEVGGYVAAGVDHYGSFYDEDGERSTIRGVLRNAKIELELALGERWEAELDGSYKIEGDKKELDLGDAYLLYDGESRFEAQIGRFKEPFGLERLASYTSLNTSERSLVTSAFAPGRSIGVMAGQYRKRGTWSLGLFTDEPDGGSTHAITARLTRAPIRSESQTLHLGAAASYRDLGDSRFQIKDEGEVFSADNVIRSPRFEAGDAWLAGLEAAWLYHRLTLVAEAMAQNVRRTDGSRWQFGGAYLQAGVFLTDDRRHYRRGEFDRIEPRHRAGALELVARHSAVDLRERNLGAEASVTLLGLAWYLGELFQLRLNYLMPDIRGNTLMAVPDGDAVTLRAVLRF
;
A
#
# COMPACT_ATOMS: atom_id res chain seq x y z
N MET A 1 6.63 -24.58 23.25
CA MET A 1 7.37 -24.66 21.99
C MET A 1 7.02 -25.87 21.10
N LEU A 2 6.98 -27.12 21.58
CA LEU A 2 6.59 -28.29 20.75
C LEU A 2 5.06 -28.47 20.55
N ALA A 3 4.21 -27.88 21.38
CA ALA A 3 2.77 -27.98 21.26
C ALA A 3 2.19 -26.99 20.22
N GLU A 4 2.78 -25.83 20.07
CA GLU A 4 2.32 -24.79 19.12
C GLU A 4 2.68 -25.12 17.67
N LEU A 5 3.83 -25.78 17.44
CA LEU A 5 4.16 -26.29 16.09
C LEU A 5 3.12 -27.32 15.58
N LYS A 6 2.50 -28.10 16.45
CA LYS A 6 1.51 -29.11 16.02
C LYS A 6 0.21 -28.50 15.48
N TRP A 7 -0.20 -27.36 16.01
CA TRP A 7 -1.42 -26.68 15.52
C TRP A 7 -1.20 -25.99 14.17
N ALA A 8 -0.02 -25.39 13.95
CA ALA A 8 0.34 -24.80 12.67
C ALA A 8 0.38 -25.87 11.56
N TRP A 9 1.00 -27.03 11.83
CA TRP A 9 1.02 -28.15 10.87
C TRP A 9 -0.35 -28.79 10.64
N LEU A 10 -1.22 -28.77 11.63
CA LEU A 10 -2.59 -29.32 11.49
C LEU A 10 -3.47 -28.40 10.62
N VAL A 11 -3.36 -27.09 10.79
CA VAL A 11 -4.07 -26.10 9.95
C VAL A 11 -3.52 -26.10 8.53
N ILE A 12 -2.20 -26.14 8.34
CA ILE A 12 -1.56 -26.24 7.02
C ILE A 12 -1.90 -27.58 6.36
N GLY A 13 -1.91 -28.68 7.11
CA GLY A 13 -2.25 -30.00 6.62
C GLY A 13 -3.73 -30.15 6.21
N LEU A 14 -4.65 -29.56 6.95
CA LEU A 14 -6.08 -29.53 6.61
C LEU A 14 -6.38 -28.64 5.41
N THR A 15 -5.71 -27.47 5.30
CA THR A 15 -5.88 -26.56 4.15
C THR A 15 -5.30 -27.16 2.88
N LEU A 16 -4.13 -27.81 2.96
CA LEU A 16 -3.51 -28.53 1.83
C LEU A 16 -4.33 -29.75 1.41
N ALA A 17 -4.94 -30.48 2.35
CA ALA A 17 -5.79 -31.65 2.03
C ALA A 17 -7.13 -31.22 1.41
N PHE A 18 -7.68 -30.06 1.78
CA PHE A 18 -8.90 -29.51 1.16
C PHE A 18 -8.63 -28.91 -0.23
N MET A 19 -7.43 -28.38 -0.47
CA MET A 19 -7.01 -27.85 -1.77
C MET A 19 -6.45 -28.91 -2.72
N ALA A 20 -5.97 -30.05 -2.23
CA ALA A 20 -5.35 -31.09 -3.07
C ALA A 20 -6.33 -31.84 -3.98
N GLN A 21 -7.59 -31.95 -3.60
CA GLN A 21 -8.58 -32.70 -4.42
C GLN A 21 -8.89 -32.04 -5.77
N PRO A 22 -9.05 -30.70 -5.91
CA PRO A 22 -9.26 -30.06 -7.21
C PRO A 22 -7.97 -29.89 -8.03
N LEU A 23 -6.77 -29.88 -7.43
CA LEU A 23 -5.51 -29.69 -8.15
C LEU A 23 -5.20 -30.83 -9.16
N PHE A 24 -5.65 -32.05 -8.90
CA PHE A 24 -5.45 -33.17 -9.82
C PHE A 24 -6.41 -33.20 -11.04
N ALA A 25 -7.43 -32.32 -11.03
CA ALA A 25 -8.40 -32.20 -12.15
C ALA A 25 -8.09 -31.04 -13.13
N VAL A 26 -7.00 -30.26 -12.90
CA VAL A 26 -6.71 -28.97 -13.57
C VAL A 26 -5.92 -29.09 -14.87
N ALA A 27 -5.78 -30.20 -15.47
CA ALA A 27 -4.85 -30.35 -16.60
C ALA A 27 -5.47 -30.18 -17.99
N SER A 28 -6.19 -29.09 -18.32
CA SER A 28 -6.56 -28.90 -19.74
C SER A 28 -6.20 -27.55 -20.36
N THR A 29 -6.12 -26.44 -19.62
CA THR A 29 -5.69 -25.15 -20.19
C THR A 29 -4.91 -24.35 -19.16
N VAL A 30 -3.67 -24.02 -19.48
CA VAL A 30 -2.88 -23.01 -18.77
C VAL A 30 -2.74 -21.83 -19.71
N GLU A 31 -3.25 -20.68 -19.31
CA GLU A 31 -3.04 -19.41 -20.00
C GLU A 31 -2.04 -18.60 -19.20
N ALA A 32 -1.04 -18.05 -19.87
CA ALA A 32 0.00 -17.23 -19.23
C ALA A 32 0.00 -15.82 -19.82
N GLU A 33 -0.02 -14.82 -18.95
CA GLU A 33 0.13 -13.42 -19.30
C GLU A 33 1.38 -12.86 -18.62
N VAL A 34 2.20 -12.13 -19.39
CA VAL A 34 3.37 -11.43 -18.88
C VAL A 34 3.13 -9.95 -19.05
N GLY A 35 3.20 -9.23 -17.94
CA GLY A 35 3.04 -7.80 -17.90
C GLY A 35 4.07 -7.14 -17.01
N GLY A 36 3.88 -5.86 -16.78
CA GLY A 36 4.74 -5.13 -15.88
C GLY A 36 4.70 -3.63 -16.08
N TYR A 37 5.60 -2.95 -15.39
CA TYR A 37 5.78 -1.52 -15.60
C TYR A 37 7.16 -1.05 -15.16
N VAL A 38 7.59 0.07 -15.74
CA VAL A 38 8.75 0.83 -15.29
C VAL A 38 8.28 2.19 -14.79
N ALA A 39 8.66 2.54 -13.56
CA ALA A 39 8.44 3.85 -12.96
C ALA A 39 9.77 4.51 -12.66
N ALA A 40 10.09 5.58 -13.39
CA ALA A 40 11.33 6.32 -13.26
C ALA A 40 11.09 7.83 -13.25
N GLY A 41 12.04 8.60 -12.74
CA GLY A 41 11.86 10.04 -12.68
C GLY A 41 12.97 10.78 -11.97
N VAL A 42 12.60 11.95 -11.46
CA VAL A 42 13.51 12.85 -10.76
C VAL A 42 12.80 13.40 -9.53
N ASP A 43 13.50 13.41 -8.42
CA ASP A 43 13.09 14.08 -7.19
C ASP A 43 14.06 15.25 -6.94
N HIS A 44 13.49 16.43 -6.69
CA HIS A 44 14.20 17.62 -6.23
C HIS A 44 13.62 18.01 -4.87
N TYR A 45 14.46 18.14 -3.87
CA TYR A 45 14.00 18.45 -2.52
C TYR A 45 15.02 19.31 -1.75
N GLY A 46 14.50 20.05 -0.77
CA GLY A 46 15.26 20.87 0.15
C GLY A 46 15.83 20.08 1.33
N SER A 47 16.49 20.77 2.22
CA SER A 47 17.19 20.20 3.38
C SER A 47 16.29 19.44 4.37
N PHE A 48 14.98 19.66 4.35
CA PHE A 48 14.02 18.86 5.14
C PHE A 48 14.16 17.35 4.90
N TYR A 49 14.41 16.96 3.67
CA TYR A 49 14.45 15.57 3.20
C TYR A 49 15.83 14.92 3.27
N ASP A 50 16.82 15.64 3.83
CA ASP A 50 18.19 15.18 4.00
C ASP A 50 18.50 15.02 5.50
N GLU A 51 18.97 13.84 5.92
CA GLU A 51 19.29 13.55 7.32
C GLU A 51 20.37 14.47 7.90
N ASP A 52 21.31 14.91 7.06
CA ASP A 52 22.38 15.85 7.41
C ASP A 52 21.90 17.32 7.39
N GLY A 53 20.74 17.61 6.79
CA GLY A 53 20.14 18.93 6.76
C GLY A 53 20.90 19.98 5.93
N GLU A 54 21.85 19.55 5.09
CA GLU A 54 22.84 20.47 4.53
C GLU A 54 22.47 21.05 3.18
N ARG A 55 21.66 20.39 2.31
CA ARG A 55 21.53 20.82 0.91
C ARG A 55 20.23 20.45 0.21
N SER A 56 19.83 21.32 -0.72
CA SER A 56 18.92 20.97 -1.81
C SER A 56 19.57 19.94 -2.73
N THR A 57 18.85 18.89 -3.07
CA THR A 57 19.35 17.78 -3.85
C THR A 57 18.45 17.49 -5.05
N ILE A 58 19.05 17.08 -6.17
CA ILE A 58 18.34 16.52 -7.33
C ILE A 58 18.80 15.09 -7.51
N ARG A 59 17.87 14.14 -7.48
CA ARG A 59 18.17 12.70 -7.67
C ARG A 59 17.34 12.10 -8.80
N GLY A 60 18.00 11.42 -9.72
CA GLY A 60 17.36 10.51 -10.66
C GLY A 60 16.99 9.22 -9.94
N VAL A 61 15.76 8.72 -10.15
CA VAL A 61 15.25 7.53 -9.49
C VAL A 61 14.69 6.51 -10.46
N LEU A 62 14.95 5.25 -10.23
CA LEU A 62 14.18 4.14 -10.76
C LEU A 62 13.33 3.59 -9.59
N ARG A 63 12.10 4.12 -9.50
CA ARG A 63 11.18 3.78 -8.41
C ARG A 63 10.81 2.31 -8.42
N ASN A 64 10.62 1.76 -9.62
CA ASN A 64 10.28 0.36 -9.82
C ASN A 64 10.45 -0.04 -11.27
N ALA A 65 11.08 -1.17 -11.52
CA ALA A 65 10.99 -1.92 -12.76
C ALA A 65 10.42 -3.30 -12.40
N LYS A 66 9.10 -3.46 -12.61
CA LYS A 66 8.34 -4.65 -12.20
C LYS A 66 8.06 -5.54 -13.41
N ILE A 67 8.27 -6.84 -13.26
CA ILE A 67 7.78 -7.87 -14.18
C ILE A 67 6.81 -8.74 -13.40
N GLU A 68 5.72 -9.10 -14.04
CA GLU A 68 4.58 -9.82 -13.47
C GLU A 68 4.21 -10.97 -14.41
N LEU A 69 4.04 -12.15 -13.85
CA LEU A 69 3.57 -13.35 -14.54
C LEU A 69 2.26 -13.77 -13.89
N GLU A 70 1.19 -13.74 -14.67
CA GLU A 70 -0.11 -14.27 -14.29
C GLU A 70 -0.38 -15.57 -15.01
N LEU A 71 -0.84 -16.59 -14.30
CA LEU A 71 -1.18 -17.90 -14.82
C LEU A 71 -2.62 -18.22 -14.47
N ALA A 72 -3.50 -18.34 -15.47
CA ALA A 72 -4.81 -18.94 -15.30
C ALA A 72 -4.70 -20.46 -15.43
N LEU A 73 -5.08 -21.19 -14.38
CA LEU A 73 -4.98 -22.64 -14.28
C LEU A 73 -6.38 -23.28 -14.29
N GLY A 74 -6.95 -23.44 -15.48
CA GLY A 74 -8.34 -23.80 -15.67
C GLY A 74 -9.28 -22.63 -15.37
N GLU A 75 -10.50 -22.92 -14.87
CA GLU A 75 -11.56 -21.90 -14.70
C GLU A 75 -11.55 -21.19 -13.34
N ARG A 76 -10.82 -21.71 -12.35
CA ARG A 76 -10.96 -21.27 -10.96
C ARG A 76 -9.66 -20.99 -10.22
N TRP A 77 -8.53 -21.27 -10.82
CA TRP A 77 -7.25 -21.08 -10.18
C TRP A 77 -6.42 -20.06 -10.94
N GLU A 78 -5.83 -19.14 -10.20
CA GLU A 78 -4.89 -18.16 -10.73
C GLU A 78 -3.62 -18.22 -9.90
N ALA A 79 -2.46 -18.07 -10.53
CA ALA A 79 -1.20 -17.89 -9.83
C ALA A 79 -0.55 -16.62 -10.33
N GLU A 80 0.01 -15.84 -9.41
CA GLU A 80 0.77 -14.65 -9.71
C GLU A 80 2.17 -14.75 -9.12
N LEU A 81 3.14 -14.32 -9.91
CA LEU A 81 4.53 -14.15 -9.49
C LEU A 81 5.05 -12.83 -10.02
N ASP A 82 5.47 -11.93 -9.14
CA ASP A 82 6.09 -10.69 -9.56
C ASP A 82 7.42 -10.42 -8.86
N GLY A 83 8.31 -9.76 -9.59
CA GLY A 83 9.57 -9.25 -9.08
C GLY A 83 9.81 -7.83 -9.50
N SER A 84 10.49 -7.06 -8.67
CA SER A 84 10.79 -5.68 -8.95
C SER A 84 12.21 -5.29 -8.60
N TYR A 85 12.77 -4.38 -9.39
CA TYR A 85 14.07 -3.77 -9.17
C TYR A 85 13.92 -2.27 -8.95
N LYS A 86 14.60 -1.76 -7.92
CA LYS A 86 14.57 -0.36 -7.50
C LYS A 86 15.99 0.20 -7.45
N ILE A 87 16.13 1.48 -7.74
CA ILE A 87 17.38 2.24 -7.53
C ILE A 87 17.03 3.53 -6.80
N GLU A 88 17.58 3.66 -5.62
CA GLU A 88 17.47 4.82 -4.75
C GLU A 88 18.88 5.32 -4.43
N GLY A 89 19.34 6.34 -5.15
CA GLY A 89 20.74 6.78 -5.06
C GLY A 89 21.71 5.64 -5.40
N ASP A 90 22.56 5.28 -4.44
CA ASP A 90 23.52 4.17 -4.59
C ASP A 90 22.93 2.81 -4.20
N LYS A 91 21.77 2.79 -3.56
CA LYS A 91 21.09 1.56 -3.14
C LYS A 91 20.39 0.92 -4.33
N LYS A 92 20.59 -0.38 -4.46
CA LYS A 92 19.96 -1.22 -5.49
C LYS A 92 19.29 -2.39 -4.80
N GLU A 93 18.01 -2.57 -5.04
CA GLU A 93 17.20 -3.57 -4.38
C GLU A 93 16.45 -4.41 -5.40
N LEU A 94 16.54 -5.73 -5.25
CA LEU A 94 15.68 -6.69 -5.94
C LEU A 94 14.68 -7.23 -4.90
N ASP A 95 13.40 -7.04 -5.17
CA ASP A 95 12.32 -7.39 -4.26
C ASP A 95 11.36 -8.38 -4.93
N LEU A 96 11.00 -9.44 -4.20
CA LEU A 96 9.92 -10.33 -4.58
C LEU A 96 8.60 -9.66 -4.19
N GLY A 97 7.76 -9.37 -5.14
CA GLY A 97 6.44 -8.78 -4.91
C GLY A 97 5.39 -9.82 -4.51
N ASP A 98 4.36 -9.99 -5.32
CA ASP A 98 3.35 -11.01 -5.13
C ASP A 98 3.87 -12.39 -5.59
N ALA A 99 3.57 -13.44 -4.85
CA ALA A 99 3.87 -14.83 -5.19
C ALA A 99 2.81 -15.71 -4.53
N TYR A 100 1.68 -15.90 -5.20
CA TYR A 100 0.53 -16.58 -4.60
C TYR A 100 -0.23 -17.48 -5.58
N LEU A 101 -1.05 -18.33 -5.00
CA LEU A 101 -2.11 -19.10 -5.66
C LEU A 101 -3.46 -18.62 -5.14
N LEU A 102 -4.36 -18.28 -6.06
CA LEU A 102 -5.73 -17.83 -5.79
C LEU A 102 -6.72 -18.90 -6.30
N TYR A 103 -7.72 -19.17 -5.49
CA TYR A 103 -8.93 -19.92 -5.87
C TYR A 103 -10.12 -18.98 -5.98
N ASP A 104 -10.70 -18.83 -7.18
CA ASP A 104 -11.97 -18.13 -7.41
C ASP A 104 -13.13 -19.14 -7.36
N GLY A 105 -13.77 -19.17 -6.22
CA GLY A 105 -14.87 -20.09 -5.92
C GLY A 105 -16.23 -19.57 -6.35
N GLU A 106 -17.26 -20.34 -5.98
CA GLU A 106 -18.64 -19.94 -6.23
C GLU A 106 -19.04 -18.70 -5.44
N SER A 107 -20.03 -17.96 -5.92
CA SER A 107 -20.55 -16.75 -5.25
C SER A 107 -19.51 -15.66 -5.01
N ARG A 108 -18.43 -15.61 -5.82
CA ARG A 108 -17.32 -14.66 -5.69
C ARG A 108 -16.58 -14.78 -4.36
N PHE A 109 -16.51 -15.98 -3.84
CA PHE A 109 -15.63 -16.34 -2.74
C PHE A 109 -14.23 -16.59 -3.30
N GLU A 110 -13.22 -16.00 -2.66
CA GLU A 110 -11.83 -16.19 -3.03
C GLU A 110 -11.05 -16.73 -1.83
N ALA A 111 -10.10 -17.60 -2.10
CA ALA A 111 -9.12 -18.06 -1.13
C ALA A 111 -7.72 -17.94 -1.75
N GLN A 112 -6.77 -17.40 -0.99
CA GLN A 112 -5.43 -17.08 -1.46
C GLN A 112 -4.39 -17.61 -0.51
N ILE A 113 -3.29 -18.15 -1.03
CA ILE A 113 -2.14 -18.64 -0.26
C ILE A 113 -0.85 -18.21 -0.93
N GLY A 114 0.10 -17.73 -0.17
CA GLY A 114 1.41 -17.28 -0.66
C GLY A 114 1.81 -15.94 -0.07
N ARG A 115 2.60 -15.16 -0.80
CA ARG A 115 3.03 -13.82 -0.47
C ARG A 115 2.19 -12.80 -1.23
N PHE A 116 1.48 -11.93 -0.53
CA PHE A 116 0.63 -10.89 -1.12
C PHE A 116 0.35 -9.78 -0.10
N LYS A 117 -0.26 -8.67 -0.55
CA LYS A 117 -0.63 -7.56 0.32
C LYS A 117 -1.68 -8.00 1.34
N GLU A 118 -1.45 -7.66 2.61
CA GLU A 118 -2.48 -7.82 3.63
C GLU A 118 -3.70 -6.93 3.32
N PRO A 119 -4.92 -7.37 3.65
CA PRO A 119 -6.14 -6.61 3.33
C PRO A 119 -6.31 -5.43 4.29
N PHE A 120 -5.58 -4.33 4.05
CA PHE A 120 -5.58 -3.15 4.91
C PHE A 120 -5.37 -1.86 4.12
N GLY A 121 -6.33 -0.92 4.23
CA GLY A 121 -6.26 0.40 3.60
C GLY A 121 -6.53 0.41 2.09
N LEU A 122 -7.28 1.41 1.63
CA LEU A 122 -7.65 1.57 0.24
C LEU A 122 -6.45 1.93 -0.64
N GLU A 123 -5.63 2.90 -0.20
CA GLU A 123 -4.46 3.33 -0.96
C GLU A 123 -3.35 2.26 -0.99
N ARG A 124 -3.18 1.49 0.09
CA ARG A 124 -2.20 0.39 0.14
C ARG A 124 -2.51 -0.70 -0.87
N LEU A 125 -3.77 -1.10 -0.98
CA LEU A 125 -4.20 -2.16 -1.88
C LEU A 125 -4.14 -1.74 -3.35
N ALA A 126 -4.39 -0.47 -3.65
CA ALA A 126 -4.28 0.05 -5.00
C ALA A 126 -2.91 -0.24 -5.63
N SER A 127 -2.91 -0.62 -6.92
CA SER A 127 -1.68 -0.77 -7.70
C SER A 127 -0.91 0.56 -7.74
N TYR A 128 0.42 0.50 -7.81
CA TYR A 128 1.23 1.69 -8.03
C TYR A 128 0.82 2.45 -9.31
N THR A 129 0.44 1.70 -10.34
CA THR A 129 -0.01 2.28 -11.62
C THR A 129 -1.39 2.95 -11.55
N SER A 130 -2.17 2.71 -10.49
CA SER A 130 -3.48 3.34 -10.26
C SER A 130 -3.39 4.60 -9.38
N LEU A 131 -2.22 4.90 -8.82
CA LEU A 131 -1.99 6.13 -8.05
C LEU A 131 -2.00 7.35 -8.99
N ASN A 132 -2.40 8.50 -8.47
CA ASN A 132 -2.32 9.80 -9.13
C ASN A 132 -1.26 10.72 -8.53
N THR A 133 -0.52 10.24 -7.55
CA THR A 133 0.64 10.87 -6.92
C THR A 133 1.88 10.01 -7.10
N SER A 134 3.07 10.58 -6.98
CA SER A 134 4.33 9.84 -7.13
C SER A 134 4.50 8.77 -6.06
N GLU A 135 4.12 9.09 -4.82
CA GLU A 135 4.17 8.17 -3.69
C GLU A 135 2.83 8.14 -2.93
N ARG A 136 2.65 7.13 -2.07
CA ARG A 136 1.52 7.01 -1.16
C ARG A 136 1.61 8.06 -0.06
N SER A 137 0.48 8.30 0.61
CA SER A 137 0.40 9.21 1.76
C SER A 137 1.28 8.75 2.93
N LEU A 138 1.69 9.70 3.78
CA LEU A 138 2.42 9.42 5.03
C LEU A 138 1.73 8.33 5.86
N VAL A 139 0.41 8.43 6.03
CA VAL A 139 -0.34 7.48 6.87
C VAL A 139 -0.33 6.07 6.30
N THR A 140 -0.44 5.93 4.99
CA THR A 140 -0.39 4.62 4.33
C THR A 140 1.01 4.01 4.43
N SER A 141 2.04 4.82 4.23
CA SER A 141 3.44 4.36 4.31
C SER A 141 3.82 3.99 5.74
N ALA A 142 3.41 4.81 6.72
CA ALA A 142 3.75 4.60 8.13
C ALA A 142 3.03 3.41 8.79
N PHE A 143 1.77 3.14 8.43
CA PHE A 143 0.94 2.21 9.21
C PHE A 143 0.42 1.02 8.43
N ALA A 144 0.11 1.16 7.13
CA ALA A 144 -0.53 0.07 6.41
C ALA A 144 0.46 -1.08 6.16
N PRO A 145 0.12 -2.33 6.56
CA PRO A 145 0.98 -3.49 6.31
C PRO A 145 1.30 -3.65 4.83
N GLY A 146 2.47 -4.17 4.54
CA GLY A 146 2.93 -4.47 3.19
C GLY A 146 2.43 -5.83 2.68
N ARG A 147 3.34 -6.54 2.04
CA ARG A 147 3.16 -7.93 1.65
C ARG A 147 3.70 -8.84 2.74
N SER A 148 2.95 -9.91 3.02
CA SER A 148 3.31 -10.94 3.97
C SER A 148 2.98 -12.32 3.40
N ILE A 149 3.64 -13.36 3.89
CA ILE A 149 3.30 -14.74 3.54
C ILE A 149 2.09 -15.14 4.39
N GLY A 150 1.05 -15.70 3.76
CA GLY A 150 -0.12 -16.09 4.52
C GLY A 150 -1.19 -16.82 3.73
N VAL A 151 -2.33 -16.96 4.39
CA VAL A 151 -3.56 -17.48 3.80
C VAL A 151 -4.66 -16.46 4.05
N MET A 152 -5.49 -16.23 3.07
CA MET A 152 -6.61 -15.29 3.15
C MET A 152 -7.85 -15.90 2.51
N ALA A 153 -9.01 -15.59 3.07
CA ALA A 153 -10.29 -15.84 2.45
C ALA A 153 -11.10 -14.55 2.39
N GLY A 154 -11.93 -14.42 1.37
CA GLY A 154 -12.76 -13.24 1.19
C GLY A 154 -13.94 -13.45 0.26
N GLN A 155 -14.78 -12.44 0.18
CA GLN A 155 -15.87 -12.40 -0.77
C GLN A 155 -16.02 -10.99 -1.34
N TYR A 156 -16.04 -10.89 -2.66
CA TYR A 156 -16.01 -9.62 -3.40
C TYR A 156 -17.30 -9.39 -4.16
N ARG A 157 -18.31 -8.86 -3.48
CA ARG A 157 -19.61 -8.54 -4.09
C ARG A 157 -19.62 -7.12 -4.66
N LYS A 158 -20.56 -6.85 -5.57
CA LYS A 158 -20.69 -5.54 -6.25
C LYS A 158 -20.75 -4.35 -5.29
N ARG A 159 -21.34 -4.49 -4.09
CA ARG A 159 -21.56 -3.40 -3.13
C ARG A 159 -20.89 -3.61 -1.79
N GLY A 160 -20.00 -4.56 -1.66
CA GLY A 160 -19.28 -4.80 -0.42
C GLY A 160 -18.36 -6.00 -0.52
N THR A 161 -17.26 -5.91 0.20
CA THR A 161 -16.26 -6.97 0.28
C THR A 161 -15.95 -7.25 1.74
N TRP A 162 -15.53 -8.46 2.03
CA TRP A 162 -14.86 -8.78 3.26
C TRP A 162 -13.68 -9.69 2.98
N SER A 163 -12.64 -9.56 3.75
CA SER A 163 -11.47 -10.45 3.73
C SER A 163 -10.92 -10.63 5.13
N LEU A 164 -10.40 -11.83 5.37
CA LEU A 164 -9.75 -12.23 6.63
C LEU A 164 -8.54 -13.08 6.27
N GLY A 165 -7.38 -12.71 6.78
CA GLY A 165 -6.14 -13.42 6.53
C GLY A 165 -5.33 -13.68 7.80
N LEU A 166 -4.56 -14.76 7.75
CA LEU A 166 -3.54 -15.14 8.73
C LEU A 166 -2.19 -15.04 8.03
N PHE A 167 -1.29 -14.29 8.61
CA PHE A 167 -0.01 -13.96 8.01
C PHE A 167 1.14 -14.32 8.94
N THR A 168 2.26 -14.63 8.36
CA THR A 168 3.54 -14.73 9.06
C THR A 168 4.52 -13.79 8.41
N ASP A 169 5.48 -13.33 9.18
CA ASP A 169 6.39 -12.32 8.71
C ASP A 169 7.44 -12.83 7.75
N GLU A 170 7.98 -11.88 7.03
CA GLU A 170 9.17 -12.10 6.22
C GLU A 170 10.41 -12.28 7.07
N PRO A 171 11.46 -12.91 6.49
CA PRO A 171 12.68 -13.26 7.20
C PRO A 171 13.43 -12.10 7.84
N ASP A 172 13.09 -10.84 7.52
CA ASP A 172 13.84 -9.65 7.89
C ASP A 172 13.34 -8.92 9.16
N GLY A 173 12.47 -9.54 9.94
CA GLY A 173 12.26 -9.14 11.32
C GLY A 173 11.12 -8.15 11.58
N GLY A 174 9.95 -8.45 11.12
CA GLY A 174 8.72 -7.80 11.54
C GLY A 174 7.94 -8.62 12.57
N SER A 175 6.61 -8.73 12.40
CA SER A 175 5.75 -9.52 13.27
C SER A 175 5.90 -11.00 12.99
N THR A 176 5.94 -11.83 14.03
CA THR A 176 6.02 -13.27 13.86
C THR A 176 4.72 -13.86 13.32
N HIS A 177 3.57 -13.26 13.69
CA HIS A 177 2.24 -13.65 13.21
C HIS A 177 1.31 -12.42 13.17
N ALA A 178 0.43 -12.40 12.20
CA ALA A 178 -0.60 -11.37 12.12
C ALA A 178 -1.96 -11.96 11.71
N ILE A 179 -3.04 -11.35 12.21
CA ILE A 179 -4.41 -11.60 11.78
C ILE A 179 -4.94 -10.26 11.27
N THR A 180 -5.27 -10.19 9.99
CA THR A 180 -5.75 -8.95 9.37
C THR A 180 -7.10 -9.17 8.71
N ALA A 181 -8.04 -8.26 8.98
CA ALA A 181 -9.38 -8.28 8.41
C ALA A 181 -9.74 -6.91 7.82
N ARG A 182 -10.50 -6.93 6.73
CA ARG A 182 -11.06 -5.72 6.09
C ARG A 182 -12.51 -5.96 5.67
N LEU A 183 -13.34 -4.95 5.87
CA LEU A 183 -14.73 -4.92 5.44
C LEU A 183 -14.99 -3.64 4.67
N THR A 184 -15.64 -3.73 3.50
CA THR A 184 -16.02 -2.55 2.72
C THR A 184 -17.48 -2.57 2.32
N ARG A 185 -18.04 -1.38 2.09
CA ARG A 185 -19.38 -1.18 1.55
C ARG A 185 -19.37 -0.04 0.55
N ALA A 186 -20.13 -0.21 -0.54
CA ALA A 186 -20.45 0.85 -1.49
C ALA A 186 -21.97 1.11 -1.43
N PRO A 187 -22.45 1.88 -0.42
CA PRO A 187 -23.89 2.14 -0.24
C PRO A 187 -24.50 2.86 -1.44
N ILE A 188 -23.71 3.73 -2.06
CA ILE A 188 -24.07 4.39 -3.33
C ILE A 188 -23.16 3.82 -4.41
N ARG A 189 -23.74 3.23 -5.44
CA ARG A 189 -23.02 2.75 -6.63
C ARG A 189 -23.90 2.85 -7.87
N SER A 190 -23.65 3.86 -8.67
CA SER A 190 -24.30 4.15 -9.94
C SER A 190 -23.24 4.46 -11.01
N GLU A 191 -23.70 4.76 -12.22
CA GLU A 191 -22.80 5.18 -13.30
C GLU A 191 -22.13 6.53 -13.02
N SER A 192 -22.81 7.44 -12.32
CA SER A 192 -22.31 8.80 -12.06
C SER A 192 -21.57 8.92 -10.73
N GLN A 193 -21.80 8.03 -9.77
CA GLN A 193 -21.22 8.15 -8.44
C GLN A 193 -21.05 6.82 -7.72
N THR A 194 -20.02 6.76 -6.90
CA THR A 194 -19.77 5.67 -5.96
C THR A 194 -19.36 6.27 -4.63
N LEU A 195 -20.01 5.85 -3.54
CA LEU A 195 -19.54 6.11 -2.18
C LEU A 195 -19.00 4.80 -1.63
N HIS A 196 -17.73 4.78 -1.32
CA HIS A 196 -17.04 3.67 -0.67
C HIS A 196 -16.81 4.02 0.79
N LEU A 197 -17.05 3.06 1.67
CA LEU A 197 -16.71 3.09 3.09
C LEU A 197 -16.05 1.77 3.44
N GLY A 198 -14.99 1.80 4.24
CA GLY A 198 -14.32 0.60 4.70
C GLY A 198 -13.70 0.76 6.06
N ALA A 199 -13.41 -0.39 6.66
CA ALA A 199 -12.69 -0.51 7.92
C ALA A 199 -11.79 -1.75 7.88
N ALA A 200 -10.62 -1.64 8.49
CA ALA A 200 -9.67 -2.73 8.63
C ALA A 200 -9.13 -2.78 10.06
N ALA A 201 -8.75 -3.98 10.49
CA ALA A 201 -8.07 -4.20 11.76
C ALA A 201 -7.00 -5.29 11.59
N SER A 202 -5.88 -5.13 12.30
CA SER A 202 -4.81 -6.13 12.34
C SER A 202 -4.28 -6.27 13.76
N TYR A 203 -4.12 -7.50 14.22
CA TYR A 203 -3.34 -7.85 15.41
C TYR A 203 -2.02 -8.47 14.95
N ARG A 204 -0.92 -8.03 15.54
CA ARG A 204 0.43 -8.46 15.18
C ARG A 204 1.21 -8.84 16.42
N ASP A 205 1.73 -10.05 16.46
CA ASP A 205 2.75 -10.47 17.44
C ASP A 205 4.12 -10.01 16.92
N LEU A 206 4.83 -9.18 17.68
CA LEU A 206 6.10 -8.61 17.30
C LEU A 206 7.31 -9.38 17.87
N GLY A 207 7.05 -10.45 18.63
CA GLY A 207 8.10 -11.36 19.13
C GLY A 207 9.17 -10.69 19.98
N ASP A 208 8.82 -9.65 20.75
CA ASP A 208 9.74 -8.85 21.55
C ASP A 208 10.91 -8.26 20.72
N SER A 209 10.61 -7.87 19.49
CA SER A 209 11.60 -7.32 18.57
C SER A 209 11.72 -5.79 18.65
N ARG A 210 12.76 -5.25 18.02
CA ARG A 210 12.92 -3.79 17.88
C ARG A 210 11.88 -3.23 16.93
N PHE A 211 11.16 -2.22 17.39
CA PHE A 211 10.13 -1.54 16.65
C PHE A 211 10.48 -0.06 16.43
N GLN A 212 10.24 0.43 15.24
CA GLN A 212 10.32 1.84 14.89
C GLN A 212 9.54 2.08 13.59
N ILE A 213 8.67 3.08 13.56
CA ILE A 213 8.06 3.59 12.34
C ILE A 213 9.02 4.61 11.72
N LYS A 214 9.21 4.54 10.40
CA LYS A 214 10.05 5.46 9.63
C LYS A 214 9.35 5.81 8.32
N ASP A 215 9.50 7.05 7.88
CA ASP A 215 8.96 7.52 6.62
C ASP A 215 9.86 8.58 5.97
N GLU A 216 9.85 8.63 4.65
CA GLU A 216 10.62 9.53 3.79
C GLU A 216 9.87 10.82 3.43
N GLY A 217 8.67 11.04 3.99
CA GLY A 217 7.88 12.23 3.72
C GLY A 217 7.29 12.31 2.32
N GLU A 218 6.87 11.18 1.74
CA GLU A 218 6.28 11.08 0.40
C GLU A 218 7.26 11.40 -0.76
N VAL A 219 8.57 11.33 -0.51
CA VAL A 219 9.64 11.52 -1.51
C VAL A 219 10.53 10.28 -1.51
N PHE A 220 10.44 9.46 -2.55
CA PHE A 220 11.09 8.14 -2.62
C PHE A 220 12.60 8.14 -2.39
N SER A 221 13.31 9.16 -2.87
CA SER A 221 14.76 9.23 -2.76
C SER A 221 15.25 10.03 -1.55
N ALA A 222 14.33 10.45 -0.67
CA ALA A 222 14.67 11.16 0.55
C ALA A 222 15.14 10.21 1.66
N ASP A 223 15.76 10.75 2.68
CA ASP A 223 16.07 9.99 3.88
C ASP A 223 14.82 9.76 4.74
N ASN A 224 14.86 8.77 5.61
CA ASN A 224 13.79 8.51 6.59
C ASN A 224 13.79 9.57 7.69
N VAL A 225 13.32 10.78 7.39
CA VAL A 225 13.38 11.93 8.29
C VAL A 225 12.27 11.92 9.33
N ILE A 226 11.16 11.26 9.08
CA ILE A 226 10.01 11.15 9.98
C ILE A 226 10.12 9.82 10.72
N ARG A 227 10.30 9.87 12.07
CA ARG A 227 10.58 8.67 12.86
C ARG A 227 9.82 8.66 14.18
N SER A 228 9.32 7.49 14.57
CA SER A 228 8.92 7.22 15.95
C SER A 228 10.14 7.00 16.83
N PRO A 229 9.99 6.99 18.16
CA PRO A 229 11.01 6.44 19.04
C PRO A 229 11.28 4.97 18.69
N ARG A 230 12.50 4.52 18.97
CA ARG A 230 12.89 3.11 18.83
C ARG A 230 12.75 2.41 20.19
N PHE A 231 12.10 1.26 20.22
CA PHE A 231 11.89 0.48 21.45
C PHE A 231 11.66 -1.00 21.13
N GLU A 232 11.65 -1.86 22.15
CA GLU A 232 11.28 -3.28 22.03
C GLU A 232 9.78 -3.45 22.24
N ALA A 233 9.13 -4.19 21.36
CA ALA A 233 7.67 -4.34 21.31
C ALA A 233 7.27 -5.82 21.26
N GLY A 234 6.25 -6.17 22.05
CA GLY A 234 5.69 -7.51 22.10
C GLY A 234 4.54 -7.72 21.12
N ASP A 235 3.59 -6.79 21.06
CA ASP A 235 2.49 -6.87 20.09
C ASP A 235 1.97 -5.47 19.69
N ALA A 236 1.20 -5.46 18.61
CA ALA A 236 0.55 -4.26 18.12
C ALA A 236 -0.88 -4.53 17.61
N TRP A 237 -1.76 -3.56 17.82
CA TRP A 237 -3.08 -3.48 17.20
C TRP A 237 -3.10 -2.31 16.22
N LEU A 238 -3.54 -2.57 15.00
CA LEU A 238 -3.78 -1.56 13.98
C LEU A 238 -5.27 -1.49 13.71
N ALA A 239 -5.77 -0.26 13.52
CA ALA A 239 -7.12 -0.01 13.05
C ALA A 239 -7.06 1.02 11.92
N GLY A 240 -7.86 0.81 10.88
CA GLY A 240 -7.96 1.70 9.72
C GLY A 240 -9.42 1.96 9.37
N LEU A 241 -9.71 3.21 9.00
CA LEU A 241 -10.97 3.63 8.40
C LEU A 241 -10.68 4.24 7.05
N GLU A 242 -11.54 3.98 6.07
CA GLU A 242 -11.41 4.47 4.71
C GLU A 242 -12.74 4.94 4.16
N ALA A 243 -12.72 6.04 3.44
CA ALA A 243 -13.86 6.57 2.72
C ALA A 243 -13.42 7.12 1.37
N ALA A 244 -14.21 6.87 0.32
CA ALA A 244 -13.99 7.52 -0.97
C ALA A 244 -15.31 7.85 -1.62
N TRP A 245 -15.40 9.06 -2.20
CA TRP A 245 -16.55 9.48 -2.98
C TRP A 245 -16.11 9.87 -4.38
N LEU A 246 -16.56 9.07 -5.33
CA LEU A 246 -16.36 9.30 -6.75
C LEU A 246 -17.65 9.93 -7.29
N TYR A 247 -17.56 11.14 -7.82
CA TYR A 247 -18.68 11.87 -8.38
C TYR A 247 -18.27 12.51 -9.70
N HIS A 248 -18.73 11.95 -10.82
CA HIS A 248 -18.32 12.37 -12.15
C HIS A 248 -16.79 12.45 -12.29
N ARG A 249 -16.24 13.67 -12.44
CA ARG A 249 -14.80 13.95 -12.57
C ARG A 249 -14.08 14.12 -11.24
N LEU A 250 -14.84 14.24 -10.14
CA LEU A 250 -14.31 14.47 -8.80
C LEU A 250 -14.12 13.14 -8.07
N THR A 251 -13.00 12.99 -7.40
CA THR A 251 -12.73 11.92 -6.45
C THR A 251 -12.26 12.53 -5.13
N LEU A 252 -12.94 12.22 -4.05
CA LEU A 252 -12.50 12.54 -2.68
C LEU A 252 -12.14 11.23 -1.98
N VAL A 253 -11.00 11.19 -1.31
CA VAL A 253 -10.52 10.03 -0.56
C VAL A 253 -10.02 10.48 0.80
N ALA A 254 -10.37 9.73 1.83
CA ALA A 254 -9.83 9.93 3.17
C ALA A 254 -9.55 8.56 3.81
N GLU A 255 -8.41 8.44 4.44
CA GLU A 255 -8.10 7.31 5.32
C GLU A 255 -7.52 7.81 6.64
N ALA A 256 -7.84 7.11 7.72
CA ALA A 256 -7.28 7.34 9.04
C ALA A 256 -6.83 6.01 9.62
N MET A 257 -5.63 5.98 10.19
CA MET A 257 -5.04 4.77 10.77
C MET A 257 -4.50 5.07 12.17
N ALA A 258 -4.62 4.11 13.05
CA ALA A 258 -4.09 4.17 14.41
C ALA A 258 -3.42 2.85 14.77
N GLN A 259 -2.32 2.94 15.48
CA GLN A 259 -1.54 1.81 15.95
C GLN A 259 -1.30 1.91 17.46
N ASN A 260 -1.64 0.88 18.20
CA ASN A 260 -1.36 0.73 19.62
C ASN A 260 -0.33 -0.39 19.80
N VAL A 261 0.86 -0.05 20.29
CA VAL A 261 1.97 -0.98 20.44
C VAL A 261 2.23 -1.25 21.92
N ARG A 262 2.22 -2.52 22.32
CA ARG A 262 2.61 -2.93 23.65
C ARG A 262 4.11 -3.19 23.69
N ARG A 263 4.81 -2.49 24.54
CA ARG A 263 6.24 -2.65 24.78
C ARG A 263 6.50 -3.88 25.68
N THR A 264 7.73 -4.37 25.65
CA THR A 264 8.17 -5.49 26.51
C THR A 264 8.09 -5.18 28.01
N ASP A 265 8.15 -3.88 28.40
CA ASP A 265 7.94 -3.44 29.78
C ASP A 265 6.45 -3.37 30.21
N GLY A 266 5.53 -3.76 29.31
CA GLY A 266 4.09 -3.74 29.52
C GLY A 266 3.41 -2.39 29.25
N SER A 267 4.14 -1.30 29.02
CA SER A 267 3.57 -0.01 28.65
C SER A 267 3.03 -0.03 27.21
N ARG A 268 2.12 0.88 26.90
CA ARG A 268 1.50 0.99 25.57
C ARG A 268 1.75 2.35 24.99
N TRP A 269 2.16 2.37 23.74
CA TRP A 269 2.39 3.58 22.95
C TRP A 269 1.41 3.63 21.79
N GLN A 270 0.95 4.83 21.46
CA GLN A 270 -0.05 5.04 20.43
C GLN A 270 0.49 5.99 19.36
N PHE A 271 0.30 5.60 18.12
CA PHE A 271 0.65 6.36 16.93
C PHE A 271 -0.56 6.42 16.01
N GLY A 272 -0.65 7.44 15.17
CA GLY A 272 -1.75 7.53 14.24
C GLY A 272 -1.55 8.62 13.21
N GLY A 273 -2.46 8.63 12.24
CA GLY A 273 -2.44 9.62 11.17
C GLY A 273 -3.69 9.54 10.31
N ALA A 274 -3.83 10.52 9.44
CA ALA A 274 -4.91 10.57 8.47
C ALA A 274 -4.47 11.35 7.22
N TYR A 275 -5.12 11.09 6.10
CA TYR A 275 -5.04 11.95 4.94
C TYR A 275 -6.41 12.23 4.34
N LEU A 276 -6.49 13.35 3.66
CA LEU A 276 -7.58 13.74 2.78
C LEU A 276 -6.99 14.08 1.41
N GLN A 277 -7.55 13.52 0.35
CA GLN A 277 -7.13 13.75 -1.02
C GLN A 277 -8.35 14.09 -1.88
N ALA A 278 -8.19 15.09 -2.74
CA ALA A 278 -9.12 15.44 -3.79
C ALA A 278 -8.43 15.29 -5.15
N GLY A 279 -9.09 14.66 -6.10
CA GLY A 279 -8.67 14.57 -7.50
C GLY A 279 -9.80 15.08 -8.40
N VAL A 280 -9.47 15.89 -9.40
CA VAL A 280 -10.45 16.35 -10.39
C VAL A 280 -9.89 16.22 -11.79
N PHE A 281 -10.59 15.49 -12.65
CA PHE A 281 -10.24 15.42 -14.07
C PHE A 281 -10.62 16.73 -14.77
N LEU A 282 -9.64 17.34 -15.42
CA LEU A 282 -9.85 18.51 -16.30
C LEU A 282 -10.46 18.09 -17.64
N THR A 283 -10.31 16.82 -18.00
CA THR A 283 -10.89 16.14 -19.17
C THR A 283 -12.20 15.44 -18.78
N ASP A 284 -12.90 14.85 -19.73
CA ASP A 284 -14.16 14.13 -19.48
C ASP A 284 -13.92 12.66 -19.09
N ASP A 285 -13.00 12.47 -18.16
CA ASP A 285 -12.62 11.18 -17.61
C ASP A 285 -13.07 11.05 -16.16
N ARG A 286 -13.00 9.84 -15.62
CA ARG A 286 -13.37 9.55 -14.25
C ARG A 286 -12.55 8.39 -13.70
N ARG A 287 -12.41 8.32 -12.39
CA ARG A 287 -11.77 7.20 -11.72
C ARG A 287 -12.71 5.98 -11.71
N HIS A 288 -12.13 4.81 -11.91
CA HIS A 288 -12.83 3.55 -11.87
C HIS A 288 -12.70 2.91 -10.48
N TYR A 289 -13.74 2.16 -10.08
CA TYR A 289 -13.80 1.48 -8.78
C TYR A 289 -14.32 0.06 -8.97
N ARG A 290 -13.57 -0.92 -8.48
CA ARG A 290 -13.88 -2.34 -8.59
C ARG A 290 -13.42 -3.10 -7.35
N ARG A 291 -14.21 -4.03 -6.85
CA ARG A 291 -13.86 -4.96 -5.74
C ARG A 291 -13.35 -4.28 -4.46
N GLY A 292 -13.81 -3.06 -4.15
CA GLY A 292 -13.36 -2.35 -2.95
C GLY A 292 -12.08 -1.54 -3.14
N GLU A 293 -11.63 -1.31 -4.39
CA GLU A 293 -10.37 -0.66 -4.73
C GLU A 293 -10.54 0.28 -5.92
N PHE A 294 -9.54 1.16 -6.10
CA PHE A 294 -9.43 1.96 -7.33
C PHE A 294 -8.78 1.13 -8.43
N ASP A 295 -9.39 1.19 -9.59
CA ASP A 295 -8.85 0.63 -10.82
C ASP A 295 -8.04 1.70 -11.58
N ARG A 296 -7.30 1.25 -12.59
CA ARG A 296 -6.54 2.13 -13.49
C ARG A 296 -7.46 3.09 -14.25
N ILE A 297 -6.87 4.17 -14.74
CA ILE A 297 -7.54 5.13 -15.60
C ILE A 297 -7.36 4.71 -17.06
N GLU A 298 -8.47 4.64 -17.76
CA GLU A 298 -8.55 4.41 -19.20
C GLU A 298 -9.04 5.70 -19.86
N PRO A 299 -8.14 6.51 -20.46
CA PRO A 299 -8.51 7.79 -21.06
C PRO A 299 -9.48 7.62 -22.22
N ARG A 300 -10.53 8.45 -22.27
CA ARG A 300 -11.54 8.43 -23.34
C ARG A 300 -11.02 9.03 -24.65
N HIS A 301 -10.03 9.90 -24.58
CA HIS A 301 -9.51 10.64 -25.71
C HIS A 301 -8.04 10.34 -25.98
N ARG A 302 -7.63 10.45 -27.24
CA ARG A 302 -6.22 10.23 -27.66
C ARG A 302 -5.24 11.20 -27.02
N ALA A 303 -5.67 12.41 -26.64
CA ALA A 303 -4.85 13.38 -25.92
C ALA A 303 -4.60 12.98 -24.46
N GLY A 304 -5.28 11.94 -24.00
CA GLY A 304 -5.17 11.43 -22.65
C GLY A 304 -6.12 12.11 -21.67
N ALA A 305 -6.05 11.65 -20.42
CA ALA A 305 -6.77 12.22 -19.29
C ALA A 305 -5.83 13.05 -18.43
N LEU A 306 -6.30 14.21 -17.96
CA LEU A 306 -5.53 15.13 -17.11
C LEU A 306 -6.26 15.32 -15.79
N GLU A 307 -5.60 14.97 -14.66
CA GLU A 307 -6.14 15.05 -13.30
C GLU A 307 -5.32 16.01 -12.45
N LEU A 308 -5.98 16.98 -11.81
CA LEU A 308 -5.41 17.77 -10.72
C LEU A 308 -5.64 17.05 -9.40
N VAL A 309 -4.63 17.05 -8.54
CA VAL A 309 -4.66 16.38 -7.24
C VAL A 309 -4.22 17.34 -6.16
N ALA A 310 -4.93 17.34 -5.03
CA ALA A 310 -4.51 17.98 -3.80
C ALA A 310 -4.64 16.96 -2.66
N ARG A 311 -3.61 16.82 -1.82
CA ARG A 311 -3.58 15.94 -0.65
C ARG A 311 -3.00 16.67 0.55
N HIS A 312 -3.59 16.43 1.71
CA HIS A 312 -2.96 16.73 2.99
C HIS A 312 -2.93 15.45 3.81
N SER A 313 -1.73 15.04 4.20
CA SER A 313 -1.50 13.87 5.04
C SER A 313 -0.75 14.27 6.29
N ALA A 314 -1.09 13.65 7.43
CA ALA A 314 -0.46 13.94 8.71
C ALA A 314 -0.31 12.68 9.55
N VAL A 315 0.80 12.58 10.27
CA VAL A 315 1.07 11.50 11.23
C VAL A 315 1.59 12.07 12.54
N ASP A 316 1.16 11.48 13.65
CA ASP A 316 1.74 11.71 14.96
C ASP A 316 2.44 10.43 15.43
N LEU A 317 3.76 10.45 15.42
CA LEU A 317 4.65 9.36 15.83
C LEU A 317 5.34 9.68 17.16
N ARG A 318 4.78 10.64 17.94
CA ARG A 318 5.35 11.05 19.22
C ARG A 318 4.81 10.22 20.38
N GLU A 319 5.67 9.96 21.33
CA GLU A 319 5.32 9.46 22.66
C GLU A 319 6.20 10.14 23.70
N ARG A 320 5.59 10.78 24.70
CA ARG A 320 6.29 11.48 25.79
C ARG A 320 7.30 12.55 25.36
N ASN A 321 7.30 13.22 24.39
CA ASN A 321 8.31 14.14 23.83
C ASN A 321 9.40 13.48 22.98
N LEU A 322 9.25 12.21 22.59
CA LEU A 322 10.13 11.53 21.65
C LEU A 322 9.39 11.27 20.36
N GLY A 323 10.11 11.27 19.24
CA GLY A 323 9.53 11.05 17.92
C GLY A 323 9.08 12.33 17.24
N ALA A 324 8.45 12.21 16.09
CA ALA A 324 8.04 13.30 15.22
C ALA A 324 6.52 13.33 15.00
N GLU A 325 5.97 14.52 14.90
CA GLU A 325 4.71 14.82 14.23
C GLU A 325 5.04 15.46 12.89
N ALA A 326 4.44 14.96 11.82
CA ALA A 326 4.72 15.48 10.49
C ALA A 326 3.45 15.58 9.66
N SER A 327 3.42 16.57 8.77
CA SER A 327 2.41 16.65 7.72
C SER A 327 3.03 17.00 6.38
N VAL A 328 2.41 16.57 5.30
CA VAL A 328 2.76 16.93 3.94
C VAL A 328 1.50 17.39 3.21
N THR A 329 1.56 18.60 2.66
CA THR A 329 0.56 19.10 1.72
C THR A 329 1.10 18.95 0.32
N LEU A 330 0.37 18.25 -0.55
CA LEU A 330 0.77 17.95 -1.92
C LEU A 330 -0.22 18.57 -2.92
N LEU A 331 0.33 19.23 -3.93
CA LEU A 331 -0.39 19.63 -5.13
C LEU A 331 0.20 18.87 -6.31
N GLY A 332 -0.64 18.22 -7.11
CA GLY A 332 -0.19 17.32 -8.18
C GLY A 332 -0.95 17.47 -9.47
N LEU A 333 -0.29 17.06 -10.54
CA LEU A 333 -0.84 16.90 -11.87
C LEU A 333 -0.49 15.50 -12.37
N ALA A 334 -1.51 14.71 -12.73
CA ALA A 334 -1.35 13.40 -13.34
C ALA A 334 -1.90 13.41 -14.76
N TRP A 335 -1.08 13.03 -15.73
CA TRP A 335 -1.44 12.91 -17.14
C TRP A 335 -1.35 11.46 -17.58
N TYR A 336 -2.46 10.90 -18.03
CA TYR A 336 -2.61 9.53 -18.50
C TYR A 336 -2.71 9.52 -20.01
N LEU A 337 -1.71 8.97 -20.70
CA LEU A 337 -1.63 8.87 -22.15
C LEU A 337 -1.90 7.44 -22.61
N GLY A 338 -3.15 7.21 -23.04
CA GLY A 338 -3.61 5.85 -23.31
C GLY A 338 -3.57 4.99 -22.05
N GLU A 339 -3.49 3.68 -22.22
CA GLU A 339 -3.44 2.71 -21.12
C GLU A 339 -2.04 2.46 -20.59
N LEU A 340 -1.01 2.82 -21.35
CA LEU A 340 0.37 2.40 -21.13
C LEU A 340 1.22 3.45 -20.42
N PHE A 341 0.98 4.74 -20.64
CA PHE A 341 1.87 5.79 -20.15
C PHE A 341 1.18 6.75 -19.20
N GLN A 342 1.85 7.09 -18.11
CA GLN A 342 1.41 8.07 -17.14
C GLN A 342 2.58 8.96 -16.72
N LEU A 343 2.33 10.27 -16.60
CA LEU A 343 3.26 11.25 -16.05
C LEU A 343 2.64 11.91 -14.83
N ARG A 344 3.38 11.99 -13.73
CA ARG A 344 2.96 12.60 -12.47
C ARG A 344 3.97 13.67 -12.06
N LEU A 345 3.48 14.87 -11.81
CA LEU A 345 4.25 15.99 -11.26
C LEU A 345 3.62 16.36 -9.92
N ASN A 346 4.42 16.37 -8.86
CA ASN A 346 3.93 16.76 -7.53
C ASN A 346 4.85 17.83 -6.93
N TYR A 347 4.23 18.78 -6.26
CA TYR A 347 4.85 19.76 -5.38
C TYR A 347 4.43 19.47 -3.95
N LEU A 348 5.38 19.26 -3.06
CA LEU A 348 5.18 18.82 -1.68
C LEU A 348 5.69 19.88 -0.72
N MET A 349 4.85 20.23 0.25
CA MET A 349 5.12 21.20 1.32
C MET A 349 5.06 20.44 2.65
N PRO A 350 6.20 20.01 3.21
CA PRO A 350 6.27 19.33 4.48
C PRO A 350 6.22 20.31 5.66
N ASP A 351 5.73 19.84 6.80
CA ASP A 351 5.88 20.48 8.12
C ASP A 351 6.17 19.37 9.15
N ILE A 352 7.22 19.52 9.94
CA ILE A 352 7.59 18.58 11.00
C ILE A 352 7.73 19.28 12.33
N ARG A 353 7.25 18.62 13.39
CA ARG A 353 7.33 19.10 14.78
C ARG A 353 7.76 17.96 15.69
N GLY A 354 8.31 18.32 16.84
CA GLY A 354 8.67 17.37 17.87
C GLY A 354 10.18 17.23 18.03
N ASN A 355 10.59 16.24 18.83
CA ASN A 355 11.99 16.00 19.13
C ASN A 355 12.64 15.22 17.97
N THR A 356 13.01 15.94 16.94
CA THR A 356 13.76 15.42 15.82
C THR A 356 15.24 15.74 16.02
N LEU A 357 16.11 14.87 15.50
CA LEU A 357 17.56 15.13 15.49
C LEU A 357 17.94 16.27 14.53
N MET A 358 16.97 16.80 13.79
CA MET A 358 17.19 17.78 12.72
C MET A 358 17.02 19.21 13.24
N ALA A 359 18.01 20.03 12.99
CA ALA A 359 18.06 21.40 13.51
C ALA A 359 17.09 22.37 12.78
N VAL A 360 16.74 22.12 11.52
CA VAL A 360 15.87 23.01 10.73
C VAL A 360 15.18 22.21 9.64
N PRO A 361 13.94 21.82 9.80
CA PRO A 361 13.17 21.26 8.71
C PRO A 361 12.57 22.40 7.87
N ASP A 362 13.25 22.80 6.82
CA ASP A 362 12.71 23.72 5.83
C ASP A 362 13.05 23.22 4.44
N GLY A 363 12.10 23.31 3.54
CA GLY A 363 12.29 22.99 2.14
C GLY A 363 11.23 22.08 1.57
N ASP A 364 10.69 22.56 0.47
CA ASP A 364 9.69 21.85 -0.33
C ASP A 364 10.36 20.80 -1.22
N ALA A 365 9.53 19.92 -1.81
CA ALA A 365 9.99 18.99 -2.82
C ALA A 365 9.16 19.07 -4.10
N VAL A 366 9.80 18.74 -5.21
CA VAL A 366 9.16 18.52 -6.51
C VAL A 366 9.52 17.13 -6.99
N THR A 367 8.54 16.32 -7.31
CA THR A 367 8.76 14.99 -7.88
C THR A 367 8.15 14.88 -9.27
N LEU A 368 8.90 14.36 -10.22
CA LEU A 368 8.42 14.03 -11.56
C LEU A 368 8.58 12.53 -11.75
N ARG A 369 7.50 11.84 -12.10
CA ARG A 369 7.48 10.40 -12.27
C ARG A 369 6.82 10.01 -13.58
N ALA A 370 7.53 9.30 -14.43
CA ALA A 370 6.99 8.64 -15.62
C ALA A 370 6.76 7.15 -15.30
N VAL A 371 5.61 6.64 -15.69
CA VAL A 371 5.24 5.23 -15.55
C VAL A 371 4.89 4.70 -16.93
N LEU A 372 5.60 3.68 -17.38
CA LEU A 372 5.34 2.96 -18.62
C LEU A 372 4.96 1.52 -18.29
N ARG A 373 3.81 1.07 -18.79
CA ARG A 373 3.29 -0.30 -18.66
C ARG A 373 3.48 -1.06 -19.95
N PHE A 374 3.54 -2.37 -19.88
CA PHE A 374 3.65 -3.27 -21.03
C PHE A 374 2.99 -4.61 -20.72
#